data_fbadba1b5ba25fbff5a2de8bba611dc6
#
_entry.id   fbadba1b5ba25fbff5a2de8bba611dc6
#
_cell.length_a   1.000
_cell.length_b   1.000
_cell.length_c   1.000
_cell.angle_alpha   90.00
_cell.angle_beta   90.00
_cell.angle_gamma   90.00
#
_symmetry.space_group_name_H-M   'P 1'
#
loop_
_entity.id
_entity.type
_entity.pdbx_description
1 polymer ?
#
loop_
_entity_poly.entity_id
_entity_poly.type
_entity_poly.pdbx_seq_one_letter_code
_entity_poly.pdbx_strand_id
1 'polypeptide(L)'
;MTDYDISYHAQQTDKINEKIQVLFSSMPKYIPAFMNAKNDKWEPRTKLAYLQDLSIFFEYLVQKNPYIKTYRDVSYEILDALNADDIADYGVWLDSYKINGKKHRNGPSGKRRKYAALSSFYNYLVRTEKCKRNPVMLIDKPKLHDNDILALSDTETKKFLHTVEYGSEKQSNRAKTAHEISSLRDTALITLLLSTGMRVSECVGINLDDISFVDHRIRIIRKGGSQKYVYMSDEAENAISDYIKYGRDQYKPTERDENALFLSRMHTRITPRAVEMLVKKYANLSLGAGSGVTPHKMRSTFATNLLAETENIALVAAALNHKSPDTTYKRYAKLNDAAVKKAIRKE
;
A
#
# COMPACT_ATOMS: atom_id res chain seq x y z
N MET A 1 -15.31 19.82 -21.25
CA MET A 1 -15.06 18.64 -20.44
C MET A 1 -15.43 18.98 -19.03
N THR A 2 -16.53 18.46 -18.55
CA THR A 2 -16.96 18.65 -17.16
C THR A 2 -16.04 17.84 -16.25
N ASP A 3 -15.74 18.32 -15.04
CA ASP A 3 -14.88 17.67 -14.01
C ASP A 3 -15.26 16.21 -13.66
N TYR A 4 -16.37 15.73 -14.19
CA TYR A 4 -16.96 14.41 -13.97
C TYR A 4 -16.29 13.26 -14.74
N ASP A 5 -15.53 13.55 -15.80
CA ASP A 5 -14.91 12.53 -16.66
C ASP A 5 -13.51 12.06 -16.21
N ILE A 6 -12.99 12.64 -15.13
CA ILE A 6 -11.65 12.30 -14.63
C ILE A 6 -11.72 11.00 -13.83
N SER A 7 -11.03 9.95 -14.30
CA SER A 7 -10.96 8.67 -13.59
C SER A 7 -10.46 8.83 -12.14
N TYR A 8 -10.91 7.95 -11.23
CA TYR A 8 -10.44 7.94 -9.83
C TYR A 8 -8.90 7.97 -9.72
N HIS A 9 -8.20 7.26 -10.60
CA HIS A 9 -6.74 7.25 -10.63
C HIS A 9 -6.13 8.61 -11.00
N ALA A 10 -6.71 9.32 -11.95
CA ALA A 10 -6.27 10.66 -12.32
C ALA A 10 -6.46 11.64 -11.15
N GLN A 11 -7.62 11.61 -10.50
CA GLN A 11 -7.89 12.44 -9.31
C GLN A 11 -6.92 12.17 -8.16
N GLN A 12 -6.53 10.89 -7.94
CA GLN A 12 -5.51 10.55 -6.94
C GLN A 12 -4.13 11.07 -7.33
N THR A 13 -3.81 11.07 -8.63
CA THR A 13 -2.57 11.61 -9.18
C THR A 13 -2.49 13.11 -8.94
N ASP A 14 -3.55 13.85 -9.21
CA ASP A 14 -3.61 15.30 -9.01
C ASP A 14 -3.42 15.68 -7.55
N LYS A 15 -4.11 15.01 -6.62
CA LYS A 15 -3.93 15.18 -5.17
C LYS A 15 -2.50 14.89 -4.70
N ILE A 16 -1.80 13.96 -5.35
CA ILE A 16 -0.41 13.65 -5.04
C ILE A 16 0.50 14.76 -5.58
N ASN A 17 0.26 15.24 -6.78
CA ASN A 17 1.01 16.33 -7.41
C ASN A 17 0.89 17.62 -6.60
N GLU A 18 -0.31 17.98 -6.12
CA GLU A 18 -0.51 19.10 -5.18
C GLU A 18 0.38 18.97 -3.93
N LYS A 19 0.40 17.79 -3.31
CA LYS A 19 1.27 17.54 -2.14
C LYS A 19 2.76 17.68 -2.48
N ILE A 20 3.18 17.26 -3.66
CA ILE A 20 4.55 17.43 -4.14
C ILE A 20 4.88 18.92 -4.27
N GLN A 21 3.97 19.73 -4.85
CA GLN A 21 4.18 21.18 -4.98
C GLN A 21 4.28 21.87 -3.61
N VAL A 22 3.42 21.51 -2.67
CA VAL A 22 3.51 22.03 -1.29
C VAL A 22 4.87 21.70 -0.66
N LEU A 23 5.37 20.49 -0.83
CA LEU A 23 6.69 20.11 -0.29
C LEU A 23 7.84 20.87 -0.98
N PHE A 24 7.76 21.13 -2.29
CA PHE A 24 8.79 21.90 -2.99
C PHE A 24 8.97 23.29 -2.44
N SER A 25 7.93 23.92 -1.90
CA SER A 25 8.02 25.27 -1.33
C SER A 25 8.98 25.38 -0.15
N SER A 26 9.22 24.30 0.59
CA SER A 26 10.15 24.25 1.73
C SER A 26 11.53 23.67 1.39
N MET A 27 11.68 23.06 0.21
CA MET A 27 12.89 22.35 -0.19
C MET A 27 13.93 23.27 -0.85
N PRO A 28 15.22 22.84 -0.89
CA PRO A 28 16.25 23.49 -1.70
C PRO A 28 15.85 23.57 -3.17
N LYS A 29 16.24 24.65 -3.85
CA LYS A 29 15.87 24.94 -5.26
C LYS A 29 16.30 23.86 -6.27
N TYR A 30 17.25 23.00 -5.92
CA TYR A 30 17.72 21.91 -6.78
C TYR A 30 16.87 20.63 -6.70
N ILE A 31 15.99 20.49 -5.71
CA ILE A 31 15.14 19.30 -5.54
C ILE A 31 14.13 19.14 -6.67
N PRO A 32 13.41 20.18 -7.14
CA PRO A 32 12.57 20.09 -8.32
C PRO A 32 13.31 19.55 -9.55
N ALA A 33 14.54 20.00 -9.80
CA ALA A 33 15.35 19.51 -10.93
C ALA A 33 15.67 18.00 -10.81
N PHE A 34 16.03 17.52 -9.61
CA PHE A 34 16.19 16.10 -9.34
C PHE A 34 14.90 15.30 -9.60
N MET A 35 13.77 15.80 -9.12
CA MET A 35 12.47 15.12 -9.30
C MET A 35 12.05 15.10 -10.77
N ASN A 36 12.30 16.16 -11.54
CA ASN A 36 12.05 16.24 -12.97
C ASN A 36 12.93 15.27 -13.76
N ALA A 37 14.21 15.10 -13.38
CA ALA A 37 15.11 14.11 -13.97
C ALA A 37 14.66 12.65 -13.77
N LYS A 38 13.64 12.41 -12.94
CA LYS A 38 13.03 11.09 -12.70
C LYS A 38 11.61 10.98 -13.28
N ASN A 39 11.17 11.97 -14.07
CA ASN A 39 9.78 12.07 -14.52
C ASN A 39 9.31 10.82 -15.26
N ASP A 40 10.11 10.32 -16.19
CA ASP A 40 9.76 9.16 -17.02
C ASP A 40 9.91 7.81 -16.28
N LYS A 41 10.59 7.80 -15.13
CA LYS A 41 10.90 6.59 -14.36
C LYS A 41 10.04 6.39 -13.13
N TRP A 42 9.56 7.48 -12.55
CA TRP A 42 8.86 7.45 -11.27
C TRP A 42 7.42 7.92 -11.37
N GLU A 43 6.54 7.10 -10.86
CA GLU A 43 5.15 7.46 -10.62
C GLU A 43 5.05 8.57 -9.55
N PRO A 44 4.01 9.43 -9.59
CA PRO A 44 3.81 10.51 -8.63
C PRO A 44 3.90 10.07 -7.17
N ARG A 45 3.32 8.90 -6.82
CA ARG A 45 3.40 8.35 -5.46
C ARG A 45 4.83 8.00 -5.03
N THR A 46 5.66 7.52 -5.95
CA THR A 46 7.08 7.23 -5.69
C THR A 46 7.86 8.52 -5.48
N LYS A 47 7.59 9.56 -6.30
CA LYS A 47 8.18 10.89 -6.13
C LYS A 47 7.84 11.49 -4.78
N LEU A 48 6.56 11.45 -4.40
CA LEU A 48 6.11 11.95 -3.10
C LEU A 48 6.81 11.22 -1.95
N ALA A 49 6.90 9.88 -2.00
CA ALA A 49 7.56 9.10 -0.96
C ALA A 49 9.04 9.43 -0.83
N TYR A 50 9.75 9.59 -1.95
CA TYR A 50 11.18 9.97 -1.95
C TYR A 50 11.38 11.42 -1.50
N LEU A 51 10.50 12.33 -1.89
CA LEU A 51 10.54 13.70 -1.43
C LEU A 51 10.34 13.81 0.09
N GLN A 52 9.40 13.03 0.64
CA GLN A 52 9.20 12.91 2.09
C GLN A 52 10.41 12.30 2.81
N ASP A 53 11.05 11.30 2.21
CA ASP A 53 12.27 10.72 2.81
C ASP A 53 13.45 11.70 2.78
N LEU A 54 13.58 12.48 1.72
CA LEU A 54 14.59 13.56 1.63
C LEU A 54 14.29 14.69 2.62
N SER A 55 13.01 15.04 2.84
CA SER A 55 12.67 16.05 3.86
C SER A 55 13.13 15.63 5.25
N ILE A 56 13.04 14.34 5.57
CA ILE A 56 13.54 13.80 6.84
C ILE A 56 15.08 13.89 6.92
N PHE A 57 15.78 13.71 5.82
CA PHE A 57 17.22 13.89 5.78
C PHE A 57 17.63 15.38 5.95
N PHE A 58 16.93 16.29 5.29
CA PHE A 58 17.18 17.72 5.49
C PHE A 58 16.84 18.16 6.91
N GLU A 59 15.80 17.62 7.52
CA GLU A 59 15.50 17.86 8.93
C GLU A 59 16.61 17.40 9.86
N TYR A 60 17.21 16.23 9.58
CA TYR A 60 18.38 15.76 10.31
C TYR A 60 19.54 16.77 10.21
N LEU A 61 19.84 17.28 9.02
CA LEU A 61 20.92 18.26 8.81
C LEU A 61 20.64 19.57 9.59
N VAL A 62 19.40 20.07 9.56
CA VAL A 62 18.99 21.26 10.33
C VAL A 62 19.17 21.03 11.83
N GLN A 63 18.78 19.87 12.35
CA GLN A 63 18.90 19.57 13.78
C GLN A 63 20.35 19.34 14.23
N LYS A 64 21.22 18.88 13.35
CA LYS A 64 22.61 18.54 13.67
C LYS A 64 23.59 19.67 13.43
N ASN A 65 23.30 20.55 12.49
CA ASN A 65 24.21 21.65 12.13
C ASN A 65 23.59 23.00 12.51
N PRO A 66 24.13 23.71 13.51
CA PRO A 66 23.55 24.98 13.97
C PRO A 66 23.62 26.12 12.94
N TYR A 67 24.43 25.99 11.89
CA TYR A 67 24.51 26.94 10.79
C TYR A 67 23.43 26.75 9.73
N ILE A 68 22.75 25.61 9.70
CA ILE A 68 21.64 25.32 8.80
C ILE A 68 20.32 25.64 9.54
N LYS A 69 19.61 26.69 9.13
CA LYS A 69 18.35 27.11 9.76
C LYS A 69 17.11 26.54 9.07
N THR A 70 17.19 26.36 7.78
CA THR A 70 16.11 25.82 6.94
C THR A 70 16.66 24.81 5.93
N TYR A 71 15.80 23.99 5.34
CA TYR A 71 16.21 23.06 4.28
C TYR A 71 16.86 23.78 3.10
N ARG A 72 16.48 25.05 2.83
CA ARG A 72 16.99 25.87 1.73
C ARG A 72 18.45 26.28 1.91
N ASP A 73 18.95 26.25 3.15
CA ASP A 73 20.34 26.59 3.47
C ASP A 73 21.31 25.44 3.15
N VAL A 74 20.78 24.24 2.86
CA VAL A 74 21.61 23.09 2.49
C VAL A 74 22.11 23.29 1.06
N SER A 75 23.37 23.71 0.93
CA SER A 75 24.05 23.92 -0.36
C SER A 75 24.68 22.61 -0.90
N TYR A 76 25.15 22.64 -2.14
CA TYR A 76 25.89 21.52 -2.73
C TYR A 76 27.20 21.23 -1.99
N GLU A 77 27.89 22.29 -1.49
CA GLU A 77 29.13 22.17 -0.74
C GLU A 77 28.91 21.39 0.56
N ILE A 78 27.80 21.66 1.27
CA ILE A 78 27.42 20.91 2.46
C ILE A 78 27.20 19.43 2.09
N LEU A 79 26.48 19.17 1.01
CA LEU A 79 26.19 17.80 0.58
C LEU A 79 27.45 17.06 0.11
N ASP A 80 28.38 17.72 -0.57
CA ASP A 80 29.64 17.13 -1.05
C ASP A 80 30.63 16.86 0.11
N ALA A 81 30.56 17.65 1.19
CA ALA A 81 31.39 17.49 2.38
C ALA A 81 30.99 16.27 3.23
N LEU A 82 29.72 15.79 3.13
CA LEU A 82 29.26 14.66 3.93
C LEU A 82 29.99 13.36 3.54
N ASN A 83 30.35 12.59 4.55
CA ASN A 83 31.08 11.33 4.42
C ASN A 83 30.21 10.12 4.88
N ALA A 84 30.81 8.93 4.92
CA ALA A 84 30.11 7.70 5.32
C ALA A 84 29.68 7.75 6.80
N ASP A 85 30.49 8.36 7.68
CA ASP A 85 30.20 8.45 9.10
C ASP A 85 28.98 9.35 9.35
N ASP A 86 28.86 10.47 8.63
CA ASP A 86 27.69 11.35 8.71
C ASP A 86 26.39 10.63 8.30
N ILE A 87 26.48 9.73 7.31
CA ILE A 87 25.33 8.92 6.89
C ILE A 87 25.04 7.80 7.90
N ALA A 88 26.06 7.23 8.54
CA ALA A 88 25.88 6.28 9.63
C ALA A 88 25.18 6.95 10.83
N ASP A 89 25.60 8.16 11.21
CA ASP A 89 24.96 8.97 12.25
C ASP A 89 23.50 9.29 11.92
N TYR A 90 23.20 9.63 10.66
CA TYR A 90 21.81 9.74 10.21
C TYR A 90 21.03 8.46 10.44
N GLY A 91 21.64 7.29 10.20
CA GLY A 91 21.05 6.00 10.47
C GLY A 91 20.74 5.75 11.96
N VAL A 92 21.62 6.19 12.85
CA VAL A 92 21.40 6.14 14.31
C VAL A 92 20.27 7.11 14.71
N TRP A 93 20.30 8.34 14.19
CA TRP A 93 19.25 9.32 14.45
C TRP A 93 17.85 8.81 14.02
N LEU A 94 17.76 8.07 12.93
CA LEU A 94 16.49 7.47 12.45
C LEU A 94 15.89 6.44 13.42
N ASP A 95 16.64 5.89 14.38
CA ASP A 95 16.10 4.97 15.39
C ASP A 95 15.11 5.67 16.32
N SER A 96 15.34 6.95 16.61
CA SER A 96 14.44 7.77 17.43
C SER A 96 14.70 9.24 17.21
N TYR A 97 13.79 9.94 16.57
CA TYR A 97 13.90 11.37 16.29
C TYR A 97 12.58 12.10 16.54
N LYS A 98 12.63 13.42 16.59
CA LYS A 98 11.44 14.27 16.75
C LYS A 98 11.33 15.24 15.57
N ILE A 99 10.14 15.37 15.01
CA ILE A 99 9.77 16.42 14.04
C ILE A 99 8.48 17.07 14.54
N ASN A 100 8.46 18.39 14.63
CA ASN A 100 7.30 19.16 15.13
C ASN A 100 6.78 18.62 16.47
N GLY A 101 7.68 18.31 17.39
CA GLY A 101 7.37 17.78 18.73
C GLY A 101 6.93 16.31 18.77
N LYS A 102 6.67 15.67 17.62
CA LYS A 102 6.25 14.27 17.54
C LYS A 102 7.44 13.35 17.43
N LYS A 103 7.43 12.30 18.24
CA LYS A 103 8.46 11.24 18.21
C LYS A 103 8.20 10.25 17.08
N HIS A 104 9.24 9.96 16.31
CA HIS A 104 9.25 9.01 15.21
C HIS A 104 10.31 7.94 15.44
N ARG A 105 10.09 6.75 14.88
CA ARG A 105 11.05 5.63 14.87
C ARG A 105 11.01 4.93 13.53
N ASN A 106 12.16 4.47 13.05
CA ASN A 106 12.24 3.64 11.85
C ASN A 106 12.87 2.29 12.16
N GLY A 107 12.18 1.22 11.80
CA GLY A 107 12.79 -0.11 11.73
C GLY A 107 13.66 -0.28 10.47
N PRO A 108 14.30 -1.46 10.30
CA PRO A 108 15.23 -1.74 9.21
C PRO A 108 14.68 -1.41 7.81
N SER A 109 13.44 -1.78 7.53
CA SER A 109 12.77 -1.50 6.24
C SER A 109 12.61 0.00 5.97
N GLY A 110 12.19 0.77 7.00
CA GLY A 110 12.06 2.22 6.91
C GLY A 110 13.40 2.92 6.66
N LYS A 111 14.47 2.49 7.34
CA LYS A 111 15.83 2.99 7.10
C LYS A 111 16.31 2.67 5.68
N ARG A 112 16.14 1.42 5.20
CA ARG A 112 16.53 1.03 3.84
C ARG A 112 15.84 1.87 2.77
N ARG A 113 14.56 2.19 2.93
CA ARG A 113 13.83 3.05 2.00
C ARG A 113 14.41 4.47 1.97
N LYS A 114 14.73 5.04 3.14
CA LYS A 114 15.36 6.36 3.24
C LYS A 114 16.75 6.40 2.62
N TYR A 115 17.55 5.37 2.86
CA TYR A 115 18.86 5.23 2.20
C TYR A 115 18.72 5.06 0.68
N ALA A 116 17.69 4.37 0.19
CA ALA A 116 17.45 4.24 -1.25
C ALA A 116 17.07 5.60 -1.88
N ALA A 117 16.24 6.39 -1.21
CA ALA A 117 15.89 7.74 -1.66
C ALA A 117 17.13 8.65 -1.69
N LEU A 118 17.90 8.65 -0.61
CA LEU A 118 19.12 9.44 -0.46
C LEU A 118 20.20 9.02 -1.47
N SER A 119 20.45 7.73 -1.63
CA SER A 119 21.39 7.21 -2.63
C SER A 119 20.98 7.57 -4.07
N SER A 120 19.67 7.52 -4.39
CA SER A 120 19.19 7.97 -5.70
C SER A 120 19.41 9.45 -5.94
N PHE A 121 19.28 10.26 -4.90
CA PHE A 121 19.57 11.69 -4.95
C PHE A 121 21.06 11.95 -5.15
N TYR A 122 21.95 11.35 -4.35
CA TYR A 122 23.39 11.48 -4.52
C TYR A 122 23.87 10.98 -5.88
N ASN A 123 23.34 9.87 -6.40
CA ASN A 123 23.65 9.41 -7.76
C ASN A 123 23.27 10.44 -8.84
N TYR A 124 22.20 11.22 -8.62
CA TYR A 124 21.89 12.34 -9.49
C TYR A 124 22.91 13.46 -9.35
N LEU A 125 23.28 13.84 -8.12
CA LEU A 125 24.28 14.91 -7.87
C LEU A 125 25.64 14.56 -8.46
N VAL A 126 26.09 13.33 -8.32
CA VAL A 126 27.36 12.87 -8.91
C VAL A 126 27.30 12.91 -10.43
N ARG A 127 26.21 12.43 -11.04
CA ARG A 127 26.05 12.44 -12.49
C ARG A 127 25.96 13.85 -13.09
N THR A 128 25.49 14.82 -12.30
CA THR A 128 25.39 16.23 -12.68
C THR A 128 26.57 17.07 -12.18
N GLU A 129 27.64 16.42 -11.70
CA GLU A 129 28.89 17.02 -11.24
C GLU A 129 28.68 18.03 -10.09
N LYS A 130 27.66 17.83 -9.27
CA LYS A 130 27.37 18.66 -8.08
C LYS A 130 28.01 18.09 -6.80
N CYS A 131 28.29 16.80 -6.78
CA CYS A 131 29.03 16.11 -5.73
C CYS A 131 30.04 15.15 -6.36
N LYS A 132 31.16 14.93 -5.68
CA LYS A 132 32.24 14.05 -6.14
C LYS A 132 31.94 12.58 -5.94
N ARG A 133 31.17 12.24 -4.89
CA ARG A 133 30.89 10.85 -4.48
C ARG A 133 29.50 10.71 -3.85
N ASN A 134 29.04 9.47 -3.80
CA ASN A 134 27.81 9.09 -3.09
C ASN A 134 28.17 8.40 -1.76
N PRO A 135 28.13 9.09 -0.60
CA PRO A 135 28.52 8.52 0.68
C PRO A 135 27.59 7.38 1.15
N VAL A 136 26.36 7.33 0.65
CA VAL A 136 25.37 6.28 1.00
C VAL A 136 25.77 4.91 0.43
N MET A 137 26.65 4.87 -0.56
CA MET A 137 27.16 3.61 -1.12
C MET A 137 28.21 2.96 -0.23
N LEU A 138 28.79 3.70 0.71
CA LEU A 138 29.90 3.28 1.56
C LEU A 138 29.43 2.73 2.92
N ILE A 139 28.12 2.78 3.22
CA ILE A 139 27.57 2.28 4.47
C ILE A 139 26.90 0.93 4.28
N ASP A 140 26.95 0.11 5.33
CA ASP A 140 26.18 -1.12 5.42
C ASP A 140 24.69 -0.84 5.61
N LYS A 141 23.87 -1.42 4.73
CA LYS A 141 22.43 -1.27 4.82
C LYS A 141 21.86 -2.27 5.83
N PRO A 142 20.86 -1.87 6.66
CA PRO A 142 20.23 -2.77 7.60
C PRO A 142 19.76 -4.07 6.93
N LYS A 143 20.06 -5.22 7.52
CA LYS A 143 19.56 -6.51 7.03
C LYS A 143 18.04 -6.56 7.21
N LEU A 144 17.34 -7.04 6.19
CA LEU A 144 15.92 -7.39 6.31
C LEU A 144 15.83 -8.87 6.65
N HIS A 145 15.06 -9.18 7.67
CA HIS A 145 14.66 -10.57 7.90
C HIS A 145 13.52 -10.90 6.93
N ASP A 146 13.63 -12.02 6.25
CA ASP A 146 12.52 -12.58 5.49
C ASP A 146 11.46 -13.02 6.48
N ASN A 147 10.38 -12.27 6.54
CA ASN A 147 9.21 -12.68 7.31
C ASN A 147 8.49 -13.80 6.56
N ASP A 148 8.09 -14.82 7.28
CA ASP A 148 7.24 -15.88 6.74
C ASP A 148 5.94 -15.28 6.18
N ILE A 149 5.38 -15.97 5.17
CA ILE A 149 4.11 -15.56 4.59
C ILE A 149 3.04 -15.77 5.65
N LEU A 150 2.49 -14.68 6.13
CA LEU A 150 1.35 -14.71 7.03
C LEU A 150 0.08 -14.84 6.18
N ALA A 151 -0.44 -16.05 6.05
CA ALA A 151 -1.77 -16.35 5.53
C ALA A 151 -2.74 -16.63 6.69
N LEU A 152 -4.03 -16.46 6.46
CA LEU A 152 -5.07 -16.95 7.36
C LEU A 152 -5.30 -18.43 7.07
N SER A 153 -5.47 -19.24 8.11
CA SER A 153 -5.99 -20.61 7.97
C SER A 153 -7.46 -20.56 7.55
N ASP A 154 -7.98 -21.69 7.05
CA ASP A 154 -9.40 -21.81 6.66
C ASP A 154 -10.33 -21.52 7.83
N THR A 155 -10.01 -21.99 9.02
CA THR A 155 -10.78 -21.75 10.24
C THR A 155 -10.77 -20.25 10.60
N GLU A 156 -9.61 -19.59 10.54
CA GLU A 156 -9.52 -18.14 10.77
C GLU A 156 -10.28 -17.35 9.71
N THR A 157 -10.19 -17.75 8.44
CA THR A 157 -10.90 -17.11 7.33
C THR A 157 -12.42 -17.21 7.51
N LYS A 158 -12.93 -18.40 7.83
CA LYS A 158 -14.37 -18.61 8.11
C LYS A 158 -14.84 -17.77 9.29
N LYS A 159 -14.10 -17.78 10.40
CA LYS A 159 -14.43 -16.99 11.60
C LYS A 159 -14.41 -15.50 11.33
N PHE A 160 -13.44 -15.04 10.52
CA PHE A 160 -13.31 -13.65 10.12
C PHE A 160 -14.52 -13.22 9.25
N LEU A 161 -14.85 -13.98 8.20
CA LEU A 161 -15.98 -13.70 7.33
C LEU A 161 -17.30 -13.73 8.11
N HIS A 162 -17.52 -14.71 8.96
CA HIS A 162 -18.71 -14.76 9.82
C HIS A 162 -18.85 -13.50 10.70
N THR A 163 -17.74 -13.02 11.26
CA THR A 163 -17.78 -11.79 12.07
C THR A 163 -18.04 -10.54 11.22
N VAL A 164 -17.59 -10.52 9.96
CA VAL A 164 -17.88 -9.43 9.02
C VAL A 164 -19.36 -9.38 8.69
N GLU A 165 -19.97 -10.51 8.46
CA GLU A 165 -21.37 -10.65 8.05
C GLU A 165 -22.34 -10.44 9.21
N TYR A 166 -22.13 -11.13 10.33
CA TYR A 166 -23.08 -11.15 11.46
C TYR A 166 -22.67 -10.28 12.64
N GLY A 167 -21.49 -9.69 12.63
CA GLY A 167 -20.97 -8.92 13.76
C GLY A 167 -20.40 -9.79 14.87
N SER A 168 -20.28 -9.22 16.06
CA SER A 168 -19.78 -9.90 17.24
C SER A 168 -20.59 -9.50 18.47
N GLU A 169 -20.87 -10.46 19.34
CA GLU A 169 -21.54 -10.21 20.63
C GLU A 169 -20.76 -9.23 21.52
N LYS A 170 -19.44 -9.16 21.35
CA LYS A 170 -18.55 -8.26 22.10
C LYS A 170 -18.69 -6.78 21.71
N GLN A 171 -19.55 -6.44 20.75
CA GLN A 171 -19.78 -5.06 20.31
C GLN A 171 -20.80 -4.36 21.21
N SER A 172 -20.59 -3.05 21.45
CA SER A 172 -21.60 -2.21 22.07
C SER A 172 -22.85 -2.07 21.18
N ASN A 173 -24.01 -1.72 21.75
CA ASN A 173 -25.25 -1.55 20.98
C ASN A 173 -25.08 -0.54 19.83
N ARG A 174 -24.41 0.59 20.06
CA ARG A 174 -24.08 1.57 19.02
C ARG A 174 -23.25 0.97 17.89
N ALA A 175 -22.32 0.07 18.23
CA ALA A 175 -21.47 -0.59 17.22
C ALA A 175 -22.25 -1.67 16.45
N LYS A 176 -23.24 -2.33 17.06
CA LYS A 176 -24.14 -3.27 16.41
C LYS A 176 -25.03 -2.56 15.38
N THR A 177 -25.71 -1.48 15.77
CA THR A 177 -26.49 -0.66 14.82
C THR A 177 -25.64 -0.14 13.67
N ALA A 178 -24.41 0.31 13.98
CA ALA A 178 -23.48 0.75 12.95
C ALA A 178 -23.03 -0.39 12.03
N HIS A 179 -22.97 -1.61 12.53
CA HIS A 179 -22.68 -2.81 11.75
C HIS A 179 -23.84 -3.19 10.82
N GLU A 180 -25.06 -3.20 11.31
CA GLU A 180 -26.27 -3.47 10.52
C GLU A 180 -26.34 -2.62 9.24
N ILE A 181 -26.02 -1.32 9.37
CA ILE A 181 -25.98 -0.38 8.24
C ILE A 181 -24.84 -0.71 7.25
N SER A 182 -23.72 -1.24 7.72
CA SER A 182 -22.52 -1.41 6.89
C SER A 182 -22.20 -2.86 6.52
N SER A 183 -22.91 -3.83 7.07
CA SER A 183 -22.58 -5.26 6.91
C SER A 183 -22.54 -5.70 5.46
N LEU A 184 -23.55 -5.36 4.65
CA LEU A 184 -23.59 -5.74 3.23
C LEU A 184 -22.38 -5.20 2.45
N ARG A 185 -22.03 -3.92 2.65
CA ARG A 185 -20.83 -3.33 2.03
C ARG A 185 -19.56 -4.02 2.51
N ASP A 186 -19.43 -4.19 3.81
CA ASP A 186 -18.22 -4.70 4.44
C ASP A 186 -18.00 -6.17 4.05
N THR A 187 -19.07 -6.95 3.97
CA THR A 187 -19.07 -8.35 3.48
C THR A 187 -18.65 -8.40 2.01
N ALA A 188 -19.30 -7.63 1.14
CA ALA A 188 -18.97 -7.59 -0.29
C ALA A 188 -17.48 -7.22 -0.51
N LEU A 189 -17.01 -6.19 0.18
CA LEU A 189 -15.64 -5.70 0.05
C LEU A 189 -14.61 -6.73 0.54
N ILE A 190 -14.84 -7.34 1.69
CA ILE A 190 -13.91 -8.29 2.30
C ILE A 190 -13.90 -9.62 1.55
N THR A 191 -15.08 -10.14 1.16
CA THR A 191 -15.17 -11.35 0.35
C THR A 191 -14.47 -11.17 -0.98
N LEU A 192 -14.68 -10.03 -1.66
CA LEU A 192 -13.98 -9.72 -2.91
C LEU A 192 -12.47 -9.70 -2.74
N LEU A 193 -11.94 -9.08 -1.67
CA LEU A 193 -10.49 -9.05 -1.41
C LEU A 193 -9.91 -10.44 -1.14
N LEU A 194 -10.63 -11.30 -0.42
CA LEU A 194 -10.21 -12.67 -0.09
C LEU A 194 -10.29 -13.61 -1.29
N SER A 195 -11.30 -13.48 -2.13
CA SER A 195 -11.54 -14.41 -3.26
C SER A 195 -10.75 -14.04 -4.51
N THR A 196 -10.27 -12.80 -4.63
CA THR A 196 -9.54 -12.34 -5.82
C THR A 196 -8.07 -12.00 -5.57
N GLY A 197 -7.72 -11.77 -4.31
CA GLY A 197 -6.39 -11.30 -3.96
C GLY A 197 -6.00 -9.95 -4.58
N MET A 198 -6.94 -9.16 -5.11
CA MET A 198 -6.65 -7.84 -5.68
C MET A 198 -6.06 -6.88 -4.64
N ARG A 199 -5.37 -5.84 -5.10
CA ARG A 199 -4.87 -4.82 -4.17
C ARG A 199 -6.01 -3.95 -3.67
N VAL A 200 -5.91 -3.51 -2.41
CA VAL A 200 -6.92 -2.60 -1.81
C VAL A 200 -7.15 -1.34 -2.67
N SER A 201 -6.10 -0.81 -3.29
CA SER A 201 -6.23 0.35 -4.18
C SER A 201 -6.97 0.05 -5.49
N GLU A 202 -6.88 -1.18 -5.99
CA GLU A 202 -7.65 -1.67 -7.14
C GLU A 202 -9.12 -1.83 -6.73
N CYS A 203 -9.39 -2.47 -5.59
CA CYS A 203 -10.72 -2.68 -5.06
C CYS A 203 -11.50 -1.38 -4.83
N VAL A 204 -10.92 -0.39 -4.16
CA VAL A 204 -11.60 0.89 -3.92
C VAL A 204 -11.81 1.72 -5.20
N GLY A 205 -11.05 1.43 -6.25
CA GLY A 205 -11.15 2.09 -7.54
C GLY A 205 -12.28 1.58 -8.43
N ILE A 206 -12.94 0.49 -8.10
CA ILE A 206 -13.99 -0.14 -8.90
C ILE A 206 -15.22 0.78 -9.00
N ASN A 207 -15.76 0.90 -10.21
CA ASN A 207 -17.03 1.54 -10.51
C ASN A 207 -18.12 0.49 -10.74
N LEU A 208 -19.38 0.90 -10.71
CA LEU A 208 -20.51 0.02 -11.05
C LEU A 208 -20.35 -0.53 -12.48
N ASP A 209 -19.95 0.31 -13.43
CA ASP A 209 -19.75 -0.04 -14.85
C ASP A 209 -18.55 -0.97 -15.10
N ASP A 210 -17.71 -1.19 -14.08
CA ASP A 210 -16.58 -2.10 -14.19
C ASP A 210 -17.00 -3.57 -13.95
N ILE A 211 -18.23 -3.83 -13.50
CA ILE A 211 -18.70 -5.15 -13.11
C ILE A 211 -19.50 -5.78 -14.25
N SER A 212 -19.13 -6.98 -14.66
CA SER A 212 -19.91 -7.82 -15.56
C SER A 212 -20.36 -9.07 -14.81
N PHE A 213 -21.63 -9.12 -14.42
CA PHE A 213 -22.23 -10.30 -13.81
C PHE A 213 -22.42 -11.43 -14.83
N VAL A 214 -22.57 -11.10 -16.11
CA VAL A 214 -22.68 -12.09 -17.21
C VAL A 214 -21.37 -12.83 -17.43
N ASP A 215 -20.25 -12.14 -17.34
CA ASP A 215 -18.91 -12.73 -17.54
C ASP A 215 -18.23 -13.09 -16.22
N HIS A 216 -18.87 -12.90 -15.07
CA HIS A 216 -18.32 -13.15 -13.72
C HIS A 216 -17.00 -12.46 -13.46
N ARG A 217 -16.82 -11.22 -13.98
CA ARG A 217 -15.53 -10.50 -13.92
C ARG A 217 -15.68 -9.02 -13.60
N ILE A 218 -14.60 -8.46 -13.07
CA ILE A 218 -14.46 -7.03 -12.77
C ILE A 218 -13.28 -6.48 -13.55
N ARG A 219 -13.47 -5.35 -14.22
CA ARG A 219 -12.40 -4.58 -14.83
C ARG A 219 -11.69 -3.78 -13.75
N ILE A 220 -10.39 -3.91 -13.63
CA ILE A 220 -9.57 -3.14 -12.71
C ILE A 220 -8.54 -2.30 -13.46
N ILE A 221 -8.33 -1.08 -12.98
CA ILE A 221 -7.28 -0.19 -13.47
C ILE A 221 -6.07 -0.35 -12.56
N ARG A 222 -4.94 -0.73 -13.15
CA ARG A 222 -3.69 -0.99 -12.45
C ARG A 222 -2.78 0.24 -12.42
N LYS A 223 -1.72 0.13 -11.64
CA LYS A 223 -0.64 1.09 -11.65
C LYS A 223 -0.11 1.30 -13.08
N GLY A 224 -0.07 2.56 -13.54
CA GLY A 224 0.31 2.91 -14.92
C GLY A 224 -0.85 2.88 -15.92
N GLY A 225 -2.12 2.82 -15.46
CA GLY A 225 -3.31 2.94 -16.30
C GLY A 225 -3.69 1.69 -17.08
N SER A 226 -2.93 0.58 -16.99
CA SER A 226 -3.26 -0.66 -17.69
C SER A 226 -4.53 -1.29 -17.12
N GLN A 227 -5.45 -1.71 -17.97
CA GLN A 227 -6.68 -2.39 -17.61
C GLN A 227 -6.48 -3.90 -17.58
N LYS A 228 -7.11 -4.57 -16.62
CA LYS A 228 -7.19 -6.03 -16.53
C LYS A 228 -8.53 -6.47 -15.97
N TYR A 229 -8.87 -7.74 -16.21
CA TYR A 229 -10.04 -8.38 -15.63
C TYR A 229 -9.61 -9.30 -14.49
N VAL A 230 -10.46 -9.35 -13.47
CA VAL A 230 -10.36 -10.27 -12.32
C VAL A 230 -11.68 -11.00 -12.24
N TYR A 231 -11.64 -12.32 -12.15
CA TYR A 231 -12.85 -13.15 -12.02
C TYR A 231 -13.33 -13.19 -10.57
N MET A 232 -14.64 -13.13 -10.39
CA MET A 232 -15.27 -13.24 -9.08
C MET A 232 -15.58 -14.71 -8.76
N SER A 233 -15.55 -15.07 -7.48
CA SER A 233 -16.22 -16.29 -7.02
C SER A 233 -17.70 -16.02 -6.84
N ASP A 234 -18.52 -17.09 -6.79
CA ASP A 234 -19.97 -16.99 -6.59
C ASP A 234 -20.31 -16.23 -5.29
N GLU A 235 -19.54 -16.46 -4.22
CA GLU A 235 -19.73 -15.78 -2.94
C GLU A 235 -19.46 -14.27 -3.06
N ALA A 236 -18.41 -13.87 -3.81
CA ALA A 236 -18.11 -12.47 -4.02
C ALA A 236 -19.15 -11.79 -4.89
N GLU A 237 -19.61 -12.47 -5.94
CA GLU A 237 -20.64 -11.98 -6.83
C GLU A 237 -21.98 -11.78 -6.09
N ASN A 238 -22.42 -12.77 -5.33
CA ASN A 238 -23.63 -12.69 -4.51
C ASN A 238 -23.53 -11.54 -3.49
N ALA A 239 -22.41 -11.44 -2.76
CA ALA A 239 -22.22 -10.37 -1.78
C ALA A 239 -22.22 -8.97 -2.41
N ILE A 240 -21.64 -8.80 -3.61
CA ILE A 240 -21.66 -7.54 -4.36
C ILE A 240 -23.08 -7.22 -4.84
N SER A 241 -23.80 -8.21 -5.38
CA SER A 241 -25.17 -8.05 -5.82
C SER A 241 -26.09 -7.60 -4.68
N ASP A 242 -25.99 -8.26 -3.52
CA ASP A 242 -26.75 -7.91 -2.32
C ASP A 242 -26.41 -6.49 -1.82
N TYR A 243 -25.14 -6.14 -1.82
CA TYR A 243 -24.74 -4.78 -1.45
C TYR A 243 -25.30 -3.74 -2.41
N ILE A 244 -25.20 -3.95 -3.73
CA ILE A 244 -25.74 -3.02 -4.73
C ILE A 244 -27.23 -2.88 -4.56
N LYS A 245 -27.95 -3.98 -4.42
CA LYS A 245 -29.42 -4.02 -4.40
C LYS A 245 -30.04 -3.52 -3.09
N TYR A 246 -29.43 -3.84 -1.96
CA TYR A 246 -30.06 -3.63 -0.64
C TYR A 246 -29.28 -2.69 0.29
N GLY A 247 -28.02 -2.42 0.02
CA GLY A 247 -27.15 -1.69 0.94
C GLY A 247 -26.58 -0.38 0.42
N ARG A 248 -26.31 -0.27 -0.90
CA ARG A 248 -25.56 0.84 -1.45
C ARG A 248 -26.32 2.18 -1.41
N ASP A 249 -27.63 2.17 -1.69
CA ASP A 249 -28.43 3.40 -1.73
C ASP A 249 -28.54 4.12 -0.38
N GLN A 250 -28.30 3.41 0.73
CA GLN A 250 -28.26 3.99 2.06
C GLN A 250 -27.11 5.02 2.21
N TYR A 251 -26.06 4.91 1.40
CA TYR A 251 -24.92 5.81 1.45
C TYR A 251 -25.10 7.14 0.70
N LYS A 252 -26.14 7.25 -0.16
CA LYS A 252 -26.48 8.49 -0.91
C LYS A 252 -25.21 9.17 -1.45
N PRO A 253 -24.56 8.60 -2.48
CA PRO A 253 -23.28 9.10 -2.97
C PRO A 253 -23.38 10.56 -3.45
N THR A 254 -22.27 11.28 -3.37
CA THR A 254 -22.14 12.58 -4.05
C THR A 254 -22.10 12.33 -5.56
N GLU A 255 -22.52 13.31 -6.37
CA GLU A 255 -22.48 13.25 -7.84
C GLU A 255 -21.14 12.73 -8.37
N ARG A 256 -20.05 13.20 -7.78
CA ARG A 256 -18.68 12.79 -8.12
C ARG A 256 -18.42 11.30 -7.91
N ASP A 257 -19.01 10.70 -6.90
CA ASP A 257 -18.77 9.32 -6.48
C ASP A 257 -19.99 8.41 -6.76
N GLU A 258 -20.94 8.87 -7.57
CA GLU A 258 -22.17 8.17 -7.90
C GLU A 258 -21.88 6.79 -8.50
N ASN A 259 -20.91 6.70 -9.39
CA ASN A 259 -20.52 5.43 -10.02
C ASN A 259 -19.54 4.59 -9.18
N ALA A 260 -19.10 5.07 -8.00
CA ALA A 260 -18.21 4.27 -7.14
C ALA A 260 -18.92 3.02 -6.59
N LEU A 261 -18.33 1.82 -6.73
CA LEU A 261 -18.92 0.62 -6.15
C LEU A 261 -18.98 0.75 -4.62
N PHE A 262 -17.87 0.96 -3.95
CA PHE A 262 -17.79 1.00 -2.50
C PHE A 262 -17.78 2.42 -1.95
N LEU A 263 -18.78 2.73 -1.13
CA LEU A 263 -19.00 4.05 -0.54
C LEU A 263 -18.62 4.08 0.94
N SER A 264 -18.14 5.22 1.40
CA SER A 264 -17.89 5.53 2.80
C SER A 264 -19.15 6.11 3.45
N ARG A 265 -19.16 6.21 4.79
CA ARG A 265 -20.21 6.92 5.54
C ARG A 265 -20.25 8.43 5.29
N MET A 266 -19.23 8.96 4.60
CA MET A 266 -19.15 10.36 4.21
C MET A 266 -19.69 10.59 2.79
N HIS A 267 -20.52 9.66 2.27
CA HIS A 267 -21.15 9.76 0.95
C HIS A 267 -20.18 9.80 -0.23
N THR A 268 -18.92 9.45 0.00
CA THR A 268 -17.85 9.44 -1.00
C THR A 268 -17.30 8.02 -1.19
N ARG A 269 -16.55 7.80 -2.24
CA ARG A 269 -15.79 6.56 -2.46
C ARG A 269 -14.95 6.22 -1.23
N ILE A 270 -14.99 4.95 -0.82
CA ILE A 270 -14.18 4.48 0.30
C ILE A 270 -12.68 4.59 0.00
N THR A 271 -11.88 4.95 1.00
CA THR A 271 -10.43 5.07 0.81
C THR A 271 -9.69 3.78 1.19
N PRO A 272 -8.49 3.51 0.63
CA PRO A 272 -7.67 2.38 1.06
C PRO A 272 -7.43 2.37 2.57
N ARG A 273 -7.24 3.54 3.17
CA ARG A 273 -7.04 3.65 4.63
C ARG A 273 -8.27 3.26 5.43
N ALA A 274 -9.44 3.62 4.96
CA ALA A 274 -10.70 3.21 5.61
C ALA A 274 -10.88 1.69 5.53
N VAL A 275 -10.53 1.06 4.41
CA VAL A 275 -10.54 -0.40 4.27
C VAL A 275 -9.53 -1.08 5.21
N GLU A 276 -8.31 -0.55 5.33
CA GLU A 276 -7.32 -1.06 6.30
C GLU A 276 -7.84 -1.02 7.74
N MET A 277 -8.50 0.08 8.12
CA MET A 277 -9.11 0.23 9.45
C MET A 277 -10.28 -0.74 9.64
N LEU A 278 -11.09 -0.94 8.62
CA LEU A 278 -12.22 -1.86 8.62
C LEU A 278 -11.73 -3.32 8.79
N VAL A 279 -10.76 -3.74 8.01
CA VAL A 279 -10.13 -5.08 8.13
C VAL A 279 -9.56 -5.27 9.54
N LYS A 280 -8.83 -4.29 10.05
CA LYS A 280 -8.27 -4.33 11.41
C LYS A 280 -9.37 -4.45 12.49
N LYS A 281 -10.48 -3.70 12.34
CA LYS A 281 -11.63 -3.78 13.25
C LYS A 281 -12.19 -5.20 13.34
N TYR A 282 -12.52 -5.80 12.20
CA TYR A 282 -13.10 -7.14 12.16
C TYR A 282 -12.11 -8.23 12.58
N ALA A 283 -10.83 -8.08 12.21
CA ALA A 283 -9.78 -9.00 12.66
C ALA A 283 -9.61 -9.01 14.19
N ASN A 284 -9.64 -7.84 14.82
CA ASN A 284 -9.59 -7.75 16.29
C ASN A 284 -10.82 -8.37 16.94
N LEU A 285 -12.00 -8.24 16.34
CA LEU A 285 -13.25 -8.81 16.87
C LEU A 285 -13.28 -10.33 16.74
N SER A 286 -12.80 -10.87 15.61
CA SER A 286 -12.86 -12.30 15.30
C SER A 286 -11.68 -13.09 15.85
N LEU A 287 -10.46 -12.58 15.66
CA LEU A 287 -9.21 -13.32 15.91
C LEU A 287 -8.41 -12.76 17.11
N GLY A 288 -8.89 -11.68 17.72
CA GLY A 288 -8.25 -11.03 18.85
C GLY A 288 -7.30 -9.90 18.47
N ALA A 289 -6.99 -9.07 19.47
CA ALA A 289 -6.08 -7.95 19.30
C ALA A 289 -4.68 -8.43 18.89
N GLY A 290 -4.07 -7.77 17.91
CA GLY A 290 -2.74 -8.15 17.44
C GLY A 290 -2.69 -9.24 16.37
N SER A 291 -3.83 -9.73 15.86
CA SER A 291 -3.92 -10.75 14.79
C SER A 291 -3.11 -10.41 13.52
N GLY A 292 -2.76 -9.13 13.33
CA GLY A 292 -1.95 -8.67 12.20
C GLY A 292 -2.60 -8.82 10.83
N VAL A 293 -3.92 -9.02 10.77
CA VAL A 293 -4.66 -9.11 9.49
C VAL A 293 -4.68 -7.75 8.81
N THR A 294 -4.30 -7.75 7.56
CA THR A 294 -4.30 -6.58 6.68
C THR A 294 -4.81 -6.99 5.31
N PRO A 295 -5.23 -6.06 4.44
CA PRO A 295 -5.57 -6.39 3.06
C PRO A 295 -4.42 -7.12 2.32
N HIS A 296 -3.17 -6.85 2.69
CA HIS A 296 -2.03 -7.57 2.12
C HIS A 296 -1.94 -9.02 2.62
N LYS A 297 -2.25 -9.28 3.90
CA LYS A 297 -2.35 -10.64 4.45
C LYS A 297 -3.51 -11.41 3.79
N MET A 298 -4.65 -10.76 3.53
CA MET A 298 -5.77 -11.35 2.78
C MET A 298 -5.35 -11.76 1.36
N ARG A 299 -4.60 -10.90 0.67
CA ARG A 299 -4.03 -11.22 -0.64
C ARG A 299 -3.02 -12.38 -0.57
N SER A 300 -2.24 -12.48 0.51
CA SER A 300 -1.35 -13.62 0.74
C SER A 300 -2.14 -14.91 1.01
N THR A 301 -3.25 -14.83 1.74
CA THR A 301 -4.19 -15.96 1.97
C THR A 301 -4.75 -16.48 0.66
N PHE A 302 -5.30 -15.61 -0.20
CA PHE A 302 -5.76 -15.99 -1.53
C PHE A 302 -4.67 -16.73 -2.33
N ALA A 303 -3.46 -16.17 -2.34
CA ALA A 303 -2.36 -16.75 -3.12
C ALA A 303 -1.89 -18.10 -2.56
N THR A 304 -1.90 -18.27 -1.24
CA THR A 304 -1.55 -19.54 -0.58
C THR A 304 -2.59 -20.61 -0.88
N ASN A 305 -3.88 -20.26 -0.79
CA ASN A 305 -4.97 -21.18 -1.08
C ASN A 305 -4.95 -21.60 -2.56
N LEU A 306 -4.83 -20.62 -3.48
CA LEU A 306 -4.76 -20.90 -4.91
C LEU A 306 -3.55 -21.79 -5.26
N LEU A 307 -2.40 -21.59 -4.58
CA LEU A 307 -1.23 -22.44 -4.78
C LEU A 307 -1.47 -23.87 -4.24
N ALA A 308 -2.12 -24.00 -3.09
CA ALA A 308 -2.44 -25.28 -2.49
C ALA A 308 -3.44 -26.09 -3.35
N GLU A 309 -4.40 -25.41 -3.97
CA GLU A 309 -5.42 -26.04 -4.85
C GLU A 309 -4.86 -26.44 -6.22
N THR A 310 -3.98 -25.59 -6.77
CA THR A 310 -3.56 -25.76 -8.19
C THR A 310 -2.14 -26.27 -8.36
N GLU A 311 -1.32 -26.23 -7.31
CA GLU A 311 0.12 -26.50 -7.32
C GLU A 311 0.88 -25.72 -8.41
N ASN A 312 0.26 -24.69 -8.98
CA ASN A 312 0.76 -23.93 -10.12
C ASN A 312 1.12 -22.48 -9.76
N ILE A 313 2.40 -22.24 -9.49
CA ILE A 313 2.91 -20.92 -9.12
C ILE A 313 2.78 -19.88 -10.26
N ALA A 314 2.78 -20.31 -11.52
CA ALA A 314 2.59 -19.43 -12.66
C ALA A 314 1.13 -18.91 -12.70
N LEU A 315 0.16 -19.77 -12.39
CA LEU A 315 -1.24 -19.39 -12.26
C LEU A 315 -1.43 -18.39 -11.11
N VAL A 316 -0.80 -18.63 -9.96
CA VAL A 316 -0.81 -17.68 -8.82
C VAL A 316 -0.21 -16.33 -9.22
N ALA A 317 0.92 -16.33 -9.93
CA ALA A 317 1.55 -15.10 -10.43
C ALA A 317 0.63 -14.34 -11.39
N ALA A 318 -0.05 -15.06 -12.30
CA ALA A 318 -1.02 -14.49 -13.23
C ALA A 318 -2.25 -13.91 -12.50
N ALA A 319 -2.84 -14.65 -11.56
CA ALA A 319 -3.96 -14.22 -10.75
C ALA A 319 -3.62 -12.98 -9.91
N LEU A 320 -2.46 -12.98 -9.26
CA LEU A 320 -1.95 -11.82 -8.53
C LEU A 320 -1.49 -10.68 -9.45
N ASN A 321 -1.42 -10.92 -10.75
CA ASN A 321 -0.92 -9.92 -11.69
C ASN A 321 0.49 -9.39 -11.31
N HIS A 322 1.42 -10.25 -10.92
CA HIS A 322 2.80 -9.86 -10.70
C HIS A 322 3.50 -9.61 -12.04
N LYS A 323 4.31 -8.53 -12.11
CA LYS A 323 5.08 -8.20 -13.34
C LYS A 323 6.13 -9.26 -13.68
N SER A 324 6.66 -9.95 -12.65
CA SER A 324 7.61 -11.04 -12.79
C SER A 324 7.17 -12.22 -11.93
N PRO A 325 7.16 -13.44 -12.48
CA PRO A 325 6.96 -14.67 -11.71
C PRO A 325 7.97 -14.83 -10.57
N ASP A 326 9.19 -14.30 -10.71
CA ASP A 326 10.25 -14.35 -9.68
C ASP A 326 9.79 -13.78 -8.34
N THR A 327 8.95 -12.74 -8.37
CA THR A 327 8.39 -12.16 -7.13
C THR A 327 7.51 -13.16 -6.40
N THR A 328 6.73 -13.95 -7.14
CA THR A 328 5.89 -15.02 -6.61
C THR A 328 6.75 -16.19 -6.17
N TYR A 329 7.69 -16.61 -7.01
CA TYR A 329 8.62 -17.68 -6.70
C TYR A 329 9.38 -17.45 -5.39
N LYS A 330 10.07 -16.33 -5.26
CA LYS A 330 10.81 -15.96 -4.04
C LYS A 330 9.93 -15.95 -2.80
N ARG A 331 8.68 -15.50 -2.96
CA ARG A 331 7.76 -15.36 -1.84
C ARG A 331 7.14 -16.69 -1.41
N TYR A 332 6.81 -17.57 -2.36
CA TYR A 332 6.12 -18.84 -2.11
C TYR A 332 7.01 -20.09 -2.23
N ALA A 333 8.32 -19.93 -2.48
CA ALA A 333 9.27 -21.02 -2.59
C ALA A 333 9.28 -21.92 -1.34
N LYS A 334 9.19 -21.35 -0.14
CA LYS A 334 9.13 -22.11 1.12
C LYS A 334 7.89 -23.03 1.23
N LEU A 335 6.76 -22.65 0.64
CA LEU A 335 5.55 -23.48 0.58
C LEU A 335 5.74 -24.63 -0.40
N ASN A 336 6.45 -24.39 -1.50
CA ASN A 336 6.81 -25.42 -2.47
C ASN A 336 7.78 -26.46 -1.86
N ASP A 337 8.71 -26.03 -1.00
CA ASP A 337 9.60 -26.95 -0.27
C ASP A 337 8.82 -27.90 0.64
N ALA A 338 7.75 -27.44 1.27
CA ALA A 338 6.87 -28.29 2.08
C ALA A 338 6.11 -29.32 1.20
N ALA A 339 5.62 -28.89 0.03
CA ALA A 339 4.97 -29.78 -0.94
C ALA A 339 5.96 -30.81 -1.51
N VAL A 340 7.18 -30.39 -1.85
CA VAL A 340 8.26 -31.29 -2.30
C VAL A 340 8.61 -32.32 -1.20
N LYS A 341 8.71 -31.87 0.06
CA LYS A 341 9.00 -32.75 1.19
C LYS A 341 7.90 -33.80 1.41
N LYS A 342 6.62 -33.38 1.28
CA LYS A 342 5.47 -34.27 1.34
C LYS A 342 5.45 -35.27 0.16
N ALA A 343 5.71 -34.81 -1.06
CA ALA A 343 5.77 -35.64 -2.26
C ALA A 343 6.89 -36.70 -2.17
N ILE A 344 8.07 -36.32 -1.64
CA ILE A 344 9.21 -37.25 -1.47
C ILE A 344 8.92 -38.28 -0.38
N ARG A 345 8.23 -37.91 0.70
CA ARG A 345 7.93 -38.81 1.81
C ARG A 345 6.73 -39.73 1.59
N LYS A 346 5.97 -39.53 0.49
CA LYS A 346 4.75 -40.29 0.17
C LYS A 346 3.73 -40.32 1.32
N GLU A 347 3.64 -39.23 2.11
CA GLU A 347 2.65 -39.02 3.17
C GLU A 347 1.34 -38.46 2.61
#